data_6e4025efc3e2479ba6d3fc8375aab662
#
_entry.id   6e4025efc3e2479ba6d3fc8375aab662
#
_cell.length_a   1.000
_cell.length_b   1.000
_cell.length_c   1.000
_cell.angle_alpha   90.00
_cell.angle_beta   90.00
_cell.angle_gamma   90.00
#
_symmetry.space_group_name_H-M   'P 1'
#
loop_
_entity.id
_entity.type
_entity.pdbx_description
1 polymer ?
#
loop_
_entity_poly.entity_id
_entity_poly.type
_entity_poly.pdbx_seq_one_letter_code
_entity_poly.pdbx_strand_id
1 'polypeptide(L)'
;MRTRTLLARSAVTMLFASAAIIGMTSPASAATCSGSSCDGKDPGAYCQSDAKTVQSLKLGQALLELRYSSSCRAAWARISNASFDTRSQFTPYATVRRNSDGRQYSCSVSTTGSSCYTLMVNDANVTSYARGMWDSGANIYEGRTGSY
;
A
#
# COMPACT_ATOMS: atom_id res chain seq x y z
N MET A 1 -88.45 26.87 1.98
CA MET A 1 -87.38 26.67 2.98
C MET A 1 -86.21 26.04 2.29
N ARG A 2 -85.10 26.76 2.18
CA ARG A 2 -83.89 26.30 1.46
C ARG A 2 -82.80 26.01 2.49
N THR A 3 -82.39 24.77 2.65
CA THR A 3 -81.35 24.35 3.54
C THR A 3 -80.00 24.38 2.74
N ARG A 4 -79.06 25.21 3.17
CA ARG A 4 -77.73 25.27 2.57
C ARG A 4 -76.80 24.32 3.34
N THR A 5 -76.27 23.31 2.64
CA THR A 5 -75.21 22.42 3.16
C THR A 5 -73.84 23.05 2.95
N LEU A 6 -73.15 23.25 4.03
CA LEU A 6 -71.76 23.72 4.01
C LEU A 6 -70.84 22.52 3.88
N LEU A 7 -70.04 22.46 2.79
CA LEU A 7 -68.96 21.51 2.55
C LEU A 7 -67.72 21.96 3.26
N ALA A 8 -67.27 21.24 4.28
CA ALA A 8 -65.99 21.43 4.92
C ALA A 8 -64.87 20.82 4.03
N ARG A 9 -63.93 21.65 3.60
CA ARG A 9 -62.69 21.20 2.92
C ARG A 9 -61.63 20.90 3.98
N SER A 10 -61.31 19.62 4.14
CA SER A 10 -60.14 19.20 4.94
C SER A 10 -58.85 19.36 4.12
N ALA A 11 -58.00 20.24 4.56
CA ALA A 11 -56.65 20.37 4.02
C ALA A 11 -55.73 19.30 4.64
N VAL A 12 -55.24 18.37 3.82
CA VAL A 12 -54.24 17.39 4.22
C VAL A 12 -52.87 18.03 4.05
N THR A 13 -52.22 18.37 5.17
CA THR A 13 -50.86 18.88 5.18
C THR A 13 -49.88 17.68 5.14
N MET A 14 -49.23 17.43 4.00
CA MET A 14 -48.18 16.46 3.90
C MET A 14 -46.89 17.05 4.47
N LEU A 15 -46.43 16.51 5.60
CA LEU A 15 -45.09 16.74 6.12
C LEU A 15 -44.10 15.88 5.33
N PHE A 16 -43.21 16.49 4.54
CA PHE A 16 -42.07 15.84 3.96
C PHE A 16 -40.99 15.75 5.04
N ALA A 17 -40.79 14.57 5.60
CA ALA A 17 -39.63 14.29 6.45
C ALA A 17 -38.39 14.14 5.55
N SER A 18 -37.51 15.15 5.50
CA SER A 18 -36.22 15.08 4.86
C SER A 18 -35.29 14.24 5.73
N ALA A 19 -35.05 12.98 5.33
CA ALA A 19 -34.01 12.16 5.94
C ALA A 19 -32.62 12.70 5.54
N ALA A 20 -31.94 13.36 6.46
CA ALA A 20 -30.53 13.72 6.31
C ALA A 20 -29.70 12.43 6.35
N ILE A 21 -29.16 12.02 5.20
CA ILE A 21 -28.16 10.96 5.13
C ILE A 21 -26.88 11.55 5.70
N ILE A 22 -26.60 11.28 6.97
CA ILE A 22 -25.30 11.55 7.58
C ILE A 22 -24.34 10.54 6.96
N GLY A 23 -23.56 10.97 5.98
CA GLY A 23 -22.46 10.18 5.42
C GLY A 23 -21.49 9.86 6.54
N MET A 24 -21.48 8.61 7.01
CA MET A 24 -20.42 8.09 7.87
C MET A 24 -19.15 7.99 7.03
N THR A 25 -18.35 9.05 7.06
CA THR A 25 -16.93 8.95 6.67
C THR A 25 -16.27 8.08 7.72
N SER A 26 -16.00 6.80 7.38
CA SER A 26 -15.15 5.96 8.21
C SER A 26 -13.83 6.70 8.43
N PRO A 27 -13.38 6.89 9.68
CA PRO A 27 -12.07 7.49 9.92
C PRO A 27 -11.04 6.61 9.21
N ALA A 28 -10.16 7.22 8.41
CA ALA A 28 -9.01 6.52 7.85
C ALA A 28 -8.31 5.85 9.04
N SER A 29 -8.14 4.52 8.97
CA SER A 29 -7.51 3.76 10.05
C SER A 29 -6.13 4.36 10.28
N ALA A 30 -5.92 4.99 11.43
CA ALA A 30 -4.63 5.54 11.78
C ALA A 30 -3.61 4.40 11.79
N ALA A 31 -2.40 4.65 11.25
CA ALA A 31 -1.33 3.67 11.28
C ALA A 31 -1.16 3.16 12.71
N THR A 32 -1.28 1.85 12.90
CA THR A 32 -1.19 1.22 14.23
C THR A 32 0.24 1.00 14.69
N CYS A 33 1.24 1.38 13.85
CA CYS A 33 2.65 1.36 14.19
C CYS A 33 3.35 2.62 13.69
N SER A 34 4.47 2.99 14.31
CA SER A 34 5.36 4.06 13.84
C SER A 34 6.80 3.77 14.25
N GLY A 35 7.76 4.05 13.37
CA GLY A 35 9.17 3.85 13.61
C GLY A 35 9.49 2.38 13.95
N SER A 36 10.19 2.15 15.05
CA SER A 36 10.64 0.81 15.46
C SER A 36 9.53 -0.18 15.73
N SER A 37 8.32 0.29 16.09
CA SER A 37 7.17 -0.60 16.27
C SER A 37 6.64 -1.19 14.93
N CYS A 38 7.10 -0.67 13.78
CA CYS A 38 6.79 -1.21 12.46
C CYS A 38 7.78 -2.28 11.98
N ASP A 39 8.93 -2.45 12.65
CA ASP A 39 9.91 -3.48 12.27
C ASP A 39 9.25 -4.87 12.19
N GLY A 40 9.35 -5.50 11.02
CA GLY A 40 8.81 -6.83 10.77
C GLY A 40 7.29 -6.90 10.59
N LYS A 41 6.60 -5.76 10.45
CA LYS A 41 5.16 -5.74 10.15
C LYS A 41 4.89 -5.62 8.65
N ASP A 42 3.72 -6.13 8.24
CA ASP A 42 3.25 -6.09 6.85
C ASP A 42 2.81 -4.67 6.48
N PRO A 43 3.43 -4.02 5.48
CA PRO A 43 3.01 -2.70 5.03
C PRO A 43 1.57 -2.68 4.49
N GLY A 44 1.10 -3.77 3.91
CA GLY A 44 -0.27 -3.88 3.39
C GLY A 44 -1.32 -3.72 4.50
N ALA A 45 -1.04 -4.23 5.69
CA ALA A 45 -1.96 -4.17 6.81
C ALA A 45 -1.92 -2.82 7.56
N TYR A 46 -0.79 -2.10 7.52
CA TYR A 46 -0.57 -0.97 8.43
C TYR A 46 -0.30 0.38 7.74
N CYS A 47 0.38 0.40 6.58
CA CYS A 47 1.06 1.60 6.09
C CYS A 47 0.81 1.92 4.61
N GLN A 48 -0.18 1.31 3.96
CA GLN A 48 -0.43 1.50 2.52
C GLN A 48 -1.08 2.85 2.17
N SER A 49 -1.80 3.47 3.09
CA SER A 49 -2.65 4.63 2.78
C SER A 49 -1.87 5.86 2.28
N ASP A 50 -0.64 6.06 2.77
CA ASP A 50 0.25 7.17 2.38
C ASP A 50 1.57 6.69 1.74
N ALA A 51 1.60 5.41 1.33
CA ALA A 51 2.79 4.78 0.75
C ALA A 51 3.19 5.42 -0.58
N LYS A 52 4.46 5.79 -0.70
CA LYS A 52 5.06 6.33 -1.93
C LYS A 52 6.38 5.66 -2.27
N THR A 53 6.74 5.64 -3.54
CA THR A 53 8.08 5.25 -3.98
C THR A 53 9.04 6.42 -3.76
N VAL A 54 10.06 6.20 -2.96
CA VAL A 54 11.08 7.23 -2.66
C VAL A 54 12.39 7.01 -3.43
N GLN A 55 12.68 5.77 -3.81
CA GLN A 55 13.81 5.40 -4.68
C GLN A 55 13.39 4.25 -5.59
N SER A 56 13.98 4.14 -6.77
CA SER A 56 13.73 3.03 -7.69
C SER A 56 14.94 2.68 -8.54
N LEU A 57 14.95 1.45 -9.05
CA LEU A 57 15.97 0.94 -9.97
C LEU A 57 15.34 -0.02 -10.98
N LYS A 58 15.65 0.14 -12.26
CA LYS A 58 15.30 -0.84 -13.30
C LYS A 58 16.27 -2.01 -13.26
N LEU A 59 15.74 -3.23 -13.24
CA LEU A 59 16.46 -4.50 -13.37
C LEU A 59 15.97 -5.20 -14.63
N GLY A 60 16.44 -4.76 -15.80
CA GLY A 60 15.87 -5.14 -17.09
C GLY A 60 14.43 -4.60 -17.22
N GLN A 61 13.44 -5.48 -17.40
CA GLN A 61 12.02 -5.08 -17.37
C GLN A 61 11.44 -4.95 -15.94
N ALA A 62 12.05 -5.62 -14.96
CA ALA A 62 11.59 -5.54 -13.58
C ALA A 62 11.88 -4.15 -12.99
N LEU A 63 11.03 -3.73 -12.06
CA LEU A 63 11.17 -2.48 -11.31
C LEU A 63 11.34 -2.80 -9.82
N LEU A 64 12.49 -2.45 -9.28
CA LEU A 64 12.78 -2.47 -7.84
C LEU A 64 12.49 -1.09 -7.26
N GLU A 65 11.74 -1.05 -6.16
CA GLU A 65 11.35 0.19 -5.48
C GLU A 65 11.64 0.11 -3.99
N LEU A 66 12.14 1.22 -3.44
CA LEU A 66 12.05 1.50 -2.01
C LEU A 66 10.78 2.29 -1.77
N ARG A 67 9.88 1.73 -0.99
CA ARG A 67 8.60 2.32 -0.60
C ARG A 67 8.70 2.87 0.82
N TYR A 68 8.02 3.96 1.10
CA TYR A 68 8.02 4.64 2.38
C TYR A 68 6.63 5.15 2.74
N SER A 69 6.26 5.04 4.02
CA SER A 69 5.08 5.67 4.61
C SER A 69 5.51 6.72 5.64
N SER A 70 5.06 7.95 5.45
CA SER A 70 5.35 9.05 6.37
C SER A 70 4.60 8.93 7.69
N SER A 71 3.40 8.38 7.70
CA SER A 71 2.64 8.12 8.93
C SER A 71 3.26 7.03 9.78
N CYS A 72 3.77 5.98 9.15
CA CYS A 72 4.47 4.88 9.82
C CYS A 72 5.95 5.15 10.08
N ARG A 73 6.57 6.09 9.37
CA ARG A 73 8.02 6.32 9.40
C ARG A 73 8.78 5.02 9.19
N ALA A 74 8.38 4.24 8.19
CA ALA A 74 8.87 2.91 7.88
C ALA A 74 9.00 2.71 6.37
N ALA A 75 9.97 1.88 5.98
CA ALA A 75 10.26 1.58 4.59
C ALA A 75 10.19 0.08 4.30
N TRP A 76 9.93 -0.26 3.04
CA TRP A 76 9.94 -1.64 2.55
C TRP A 76 10.37 -1.68 1.08
N ALA A 77 10.85 -2.83 0.63
CA ALA A 77 11.15 -3.06 -0.77
C ALA A 77 9.95 -3.69 -1.51
N ARG A 78 9.79 -3.31 -2.76
CA ARG A 78 8.88 -3.96 -3.71
C ARG A 78 9.62 -4.25 -5.00
N ILE A 79 9.39 -5.42 -5.60
CA ILE A 79 9.77 -5.71 -6.97
C ILE A 79 8.51 -6.03 -7.77
N SER A 80 8.44 -5.52 -8.99
CA SER A 80 7.32 -5.74 -9.91
C SER A 80 7.82 -5.98 -11.34
N ASN A 81 6.96 -6.51 -12.21
CA ASN A 81 7.31 -6.96 -13.56
C ASN A 81 8.48 -7.97 -13.57
N ALA A 82 8.59 -8.77 -12.52
CA ALA A 82 9.66 -9.75 -12.29
C ALA A 82 9.12 -11.18 -12.46
N SER A 83 8.36 -11.42 -13.51
CA SER A 83 7.83 -12.76 -13.83
C SER A 83 8.96 -13.73 -14.15
N PHE A 84 8.71 -15.02 -13.86
CA PHE A 84 9.59 -16.10 -14.30
C PHE A 84 9.52 -16.26 -15.81
N ASP A 85 10.67 -16.46 -16.44
CA ASP A 85 10.80 -17.07 -17.78
C ASP A 85 11.01 -18.57 -17.62
N THR A 86 10.68 -19.35 -18.63
CA THR A 86 10.90 -20.81 -18.64
C THR A 86 12.37 -21.20 -18.52
N ARG A 87 13.28 -20.29 -18.80
CA ARG A 87 14.74 -20.45 -18.72
C ARG A 87 15.34 -19.83 -17.45
N SER A 88 14.53 -19.16 -16.62
CA SER A 88 15.01 -18.58 -15.36
C SER A 88 15.51 -19.68 -14.42
N GLN A 89 16.71 -19.54 -13.89
CA GLN A 89 17.34 -20.44 -12.94
C GLN A 89 17.21 -19.96 -11.51
N PHE A 90 16.98 -18.66 -11.32
CA PHE A 90 16.93 -18.03 -10.01
C PHE A 90 15.58 -17.38 -9.75
N THR A 91 15.11 -17.51 -8.52
CA THR A 91 13.88 -16.89 -8.06
C THR A 91 14.08 -15.38 -7.89
N PRO A 92 13.26 -14.53 -8.56
CA PRO A 92 13.32 -13.09 -8.34
C PRO A 92 13.00 -12.72 -6.89
N TYR A 93 13.72 -11.74 -6.35
CA TYR A 93 13.54 -11.30 -4.96
C TYR A 93 13.73 -9.80 -4.79
N ALA A 94 13.20 -9.28 -3.69
CA ALA A 94 13.54 -7.97 -3.16
C ALA A 94 13.88 -8.07 -1.68
N THR A 95 14.77 -7.18 -1.21
CA THR A 95 15.17 -7.05 0.19
C THR A 95 15.20 -5.57 0.55
N VAL A 96 14.55 -5.18 1.64
CA VAL A 96 14.79 -3.89 2.29
C VAL A 96 15.89 -4.05 3.34
N ARG A 97 16.81 -3.09 3.41
CA ARG A 97 17.88 -3.09 4.43
C ARG A 97 18.05 -1.70 5.03
N ARG A 98 18.03 -1.64 6.35
CA ARG A 98 18.34 -0.45 7.13
C ARG A 98 19.86 -0.28 7.27
N ASN A 99 20.34 0.95 7.06
CA ASN A 99 21.79 1.22 7.07
C ASN A 99 22.41 1.19 8.47
N SER A 100 21.68 1.62 9.50
CA SER A 100 22.21 1.82 10.85
C SER A 100 22.67 0.54 11.55
N ASP A 101 21.94 -0.57 11.35
CA ASP A 101 22.16 -1.86 12.03
C ASP A 101 22.14 -3.07 11.10
N GLY A 102 21.85 -2.84 9.81
CA GLY A 102 21.76 -3.91 8.82
C GLY A 102 20.51 -4.78 8.92
N ARG A 103 19.50 -4.40 9.72
CA ARG A 103 18.22 -5.12 9.78
C ARG A 103 17.61 -5.18 8.38
N GLN A 104 17.12 -6.36 8.01
CA GLN A 104 16.59 -6.57 6.67
C GLN A 104 15.44 -7.57 6.66
N TYR A 105 14.56 -7.43 5.65
CA TYR A 105 13.51 -8.38 5.32
C TYR A 105 13.50 -8.60 3.82
N SER A 106 13.21 -9.83 3.41
CA SER A 106 13.18 -10.23 2.00
C SER A 106 11.85 -10.82 1.61
N CYS A 107 11.53 -10.73 0.33
CA CYS A 107 10.44 -11.47 -0.29
C CYS A 107 10.92 -12.11 -1.58
N SER A 108 10.28 -13.21 -1.97
CA SER A 108 10.50 -13.89 -3.25
C SER A 108 9.23 -13.89 -4.07
N VAL A 109 9.37 -13.70 -5.38
CA VAL A 109 8.24 -13.75 -6.30
C VAL A 109 7.81 -15.21 -6.46
N SER A 110 6.51 -15.47 -6.37
CA SER A 110 5.97 -16.82 -6.59
C SER A 110 6.11 -17.23 -8.05
N THR A 111 6.16 -18.53 -8.33
CA THR A 111 6.36 -19.09 -9.68
C THR A 111 5.28 -18.66 -10.69
N THR A 112 4.08 -18.32 -10.22
CA THR A 112 2.97 -17.85 -11.04
C THR A 112 2.76 -16.32 -10.95
N GLY A 113 3.58 -15.63 -10.14
CA GLY A 113 3.50 -14.20 -9.90
C GLY A 113 4.52 -13.40 -10.69
N SER A 114 4.46 -12.09 -10.52
CA SER A 114 5.40 -11.13 -11.13
C SER A 114 5.86 -10.05 -10.15
N SER A 115 5.45 -10.13 -8.88
CA SER A 115 5.77 -9.12 -7.88
C SER A 115 5.79 -9.70 -6.48
N CYS A 116 6.54 -9.04 -5.60
CA CYS A 116 6.45 -9.22 -4.15
C CYS A 116 6.86 -7.94 -3.43
N TYR A 117 6.52 -7.84 -2.14
CA TYR A 117 7.01 -6.78 -1.25
C TYR A 117 7.41 -7.37 0.11
N THR A 118 8.35 -6.70 0.76
CA THR A 118 8.91 -7.17 2.04
C THR A 118 8.09 -6.68 3.23
N LEU A 119 8.35 -7.25 4.40
CA LEU A 119 8.02 -6.61 5.67
C LEU A 119 8.79 -5.30 5.80
N MET A 120 8.35 -4.43 6.73
CA MET A 120 8.92 -3.11 6.94
C MET A 120 10.15 -3.11 7.83
N VAL A 121 11.03 -2.12 7.62
CA VAL A 121 12.04 -1.67 8.58
C VAL A 121 11.68 -0.27 9.07
N ASN A 122 12.01 0.03 10.34
CA ASN A 122 11.99 1.41 10.84
C ASN A 122 12.88 2.31 9.97
N ASP A 123 12.35 3.46 9.57
CA ASP A 123 13.05 4.47 8.80
C ASP A 123 12.91 5.88 9.45
N ALA A 124 12.66 5.91 10.75
CA ALA A 124 12.58 7.13 11.55
C ALA A 124 13.97 7.59 11.97
N ASN A 125 14.44 8.71 11.39
CA ASN A 125 15.78 9.29 11.61
C ASN A 125 16.96 8.35 11.26
N VAL A 126 16.69 7.37 10.43
CA VAL A 126 17.69 6.44 9.86
C VAL A 126 17.36 6.30 8.37
N THR A 127 18.22 5.64 7.62
CA THR A 127 18.00 5.45 6.18
C THR A 127 18.01 3.98 5.82
N SER A 128 17.30 3.66 4.73
CA SER A 128 17.21 2.30 4.21
C SER A 128 17.38 2.30 2.69
N TYR A 129 17.62 1.15 2.11
CA TYR A 129 17.64 0.94 0.65
C TYR A 129 16.94 -0.38 0.30
N ALA A 130 16.51 -0.49 -0.95
CA ALA A 130 16.05 -1.75 -1.51
C ALA A 130 17.18 -2.37 -2.37
N ARG A 131 17.33 -3.69 -2.31
CA ARG A 131 18.12 -4.47 -3.27
C ARG A 131 17.27 -5.59 -3.82
N GLY A 132 17.60 -6.08 -5.01
CA GLY A 132 16.84 -7.16 -5.61
C GLY A 132 17.53 -7.73 -6.83
N MET A 133 16.95 -8.82 -7.33
CA MET A 133 17.42 -9.51 -8.51
C MET A 133 16.22 -9.99 -9.33
N TRP A 134 16.38 -9.95 -10.65
CA TRP A 134 15.50 -10.59 -11.61
C TRP A 134 16.31 -11.36 -12.64
N ASP A 135 15.93 -12.63 -12.85
CA ASP A 135 16.49 -13.51 -13.85
C ASP A 135 15.50 -13.58 -15.04
N SER A 136 15.89 -13.04 -16.18
CA SER A 136 15.10 -13.06 -17.42
C SER A 136 15.22 -14.38 -18.21
N GLY A 137 15.96 -15.37 -17.68
CA GLY A 137 16.33 -16.58 -18.40
C GLY A 137 17.45 -16.40 -19.42
N ALA A 138 17.71 -15.17 -19.86
CA ALA A 138 18.84 -14.83 -20.74
C ALA A 138 19.92 -14.02 -20.00
N ASN A 139 19.51 -13.18 -19.04
CA ASN A 139 20.39 -12.34 -18.26
C ASN A 139 19.91 -12.25 -16.81
N ILE A 140 20.86 -12.15 -15.89
CA ILE A 140 20.60 -11.86 -14.48
C ILE A 140 20.84 -10.37 -14.27
N TYR A 141 19.84 -9.68 -13.73
CA TYR A 141 19.87 -8.28 -13.35
C TYR A 141 19.82 -8.19 -11.83
N GLU A 142 20.85 -7.61 -11.23
CA GLU A 142 20.93 -7.41 -9.79
C GLU A 142 21.37 -5.98 -9.48
N GLY A 143 20.87 -5.42 -8.38
CA GLY A 143 21.24 -4.09 -7.97
C GLY A 143 20.54 -3.62 -6.71
N ARG A 144 20.86 -2.37 -6.33
CA ARG A 144 20.24 -1.69 -5.20
C ARG A 144 19.85 -0.27 -5.57
N THR A 145 18.82 0.25 -4.93
CA THR A 145 18.41 1.67 -5.02
C THR A 145 19.40 2.58 -4.26
N GLY A 146 19.24 3.88 -4.43
CA GLY A 146 19.73 4.84 -3.45
C GLY A 146 19.10 4.61 -2.08
N SER A 147 19.71 5.18 -1.05
CA SER A 147 19.11 5.23 0.30
C SER A 147 18.18 6.43 0.43
N TYR A 148 17.22 6.30 1.34
CA TYR A 148 16.26 7.36 1.68
C TYR A 148 16.15 7.44 3.20
#